data_24a01f16639d7ab036de2a37677ba310
#
_entry.id   24a01f16639d7ab036de2a37677ba310
#
_cell.length_a   1.000
_cell.length_b   1.000
_cell.length_c   1.000
_cell.angle_alpha   90.00
_cell.angle_beta   90.00
_cell.angle_gamma   90.00
#
_symmetry.space_group_name_H-M   'P 1'
#
loop_
_entity.id
_entity.type
_entity.pdbx_description
1 polymer ?
#
loop_
_entity_poly.entity_id
_entity_poly.type
_entity_poly.pdbx_seq_one_letter_code
_entity_poly.pdbx_strand_id
1 'polypeptide(L)'
;TYSAWNKADVELLYVLPSEINNDTKVLFIIHGGSRNADKYLSLWLDDAKNKNVILVAPHFKKEEHPYYQTLGMSTFSGKSINNKESWLKDSIARFYAFFKNKYNLSSDNYLIYGFSGGSQFVHRYLMYGSDRGIEKAAIGSAGWYTFIQNKPYPYGIKNKPLEPGRVEWLMSS
;
A
#
# COMPACT_ATOMS: atom_id res chain seq x y z
N THR A 1 6.24 8.57 -12.96
CA THR A 1 6.45 9.06 -11.58
C THR A 1 5.18 9.74 -11.08
N TYR A 2 4.82 9.53 -9.83
CA TYR A 2 3.74 10.21 -9.13
C TYR A 2 4.33 11.30 -8.22
N SER A 3 3.98 12.54 -8.49
CA SER A 3 4.47 13.75 -7.80
C SER A 3 3.33 14.69 -7.36
N ALA A 4 2.07 14.25 -7.47
CA ALA A 4 0.89 15.07 -7.14
C ALA A 4 0.58 15.09 -5.62
N TRP A 5 1.60 15.25 -4.78
CA TRP A 5 1.54 15.38 -3.33
C TRP A 5 2.74 16.18 -2.79
N ASN A 6 2.77 16.45 -1.50
CA ASN A 6 3.86 17.17 -0.83
C ASN A 6 4.94 16.26 -0.21
N LYS A 7 5.07 15.02 -0.73
CA LYS A 7 6.08 14.03 -0.31
C LYS A 7 7.10 13.82 -1.43
N ALA A 8 8.16 13.06 -1.15
CA ALA A 8 9.07 12.60 -2.18
C ALA A 8 8.30 11.78 -3.24
N ASP A 9 8.72 11.91 -4.48
CA ASP A 9 8.11 11.24 -5.63
C ASP A 9 8.12 9.72 -5.49
N VAL A 10 7.11 9.06 -6.06
CA VAL A 10 7.07 7.61 -6.17
C VAL A 10 6.97 7.22 -7.63
N GLU A 11 7.90 6.40 -8.08
CA GLU A 11 7.81 5.76 -9.38
C GLU A 11 6.74 4.67 -9.33
N LEU A 12 5.73 4.78 -10.20
CA LEU A 12 4.69 3.76 -10.35
C LEU A 12 5.02 2.92 -11.59
N LEU A 13 5.57 1.74 -11.39
CA LEU A 13 5.71 0.74 -12.44
C LEU A 13 4.35 0.07 -12.65
N TYR A 14 3.89 -0.06 -13.89
CA TYR A 14 2.59 -0.66 -14.13
C TYR A 14 2.50 -1.35 -15.48
N VAL A 15 1.60 -2.34 -15.56
CA VAL A 15 1.26 -3.06 -16.79
C VAL A 15 -0.24 -2.98 -16.97
N LEU A 16 -0.64 -2.71 -18.21
CA LEU A 16 -2.04 -2.60 -18.61
C LEU A 16 -2.52 -3.95 -19.18
N PRO A 17 -3.80 -4.32 -18.99
CA PRO A 17 -4.40 -5.43 -19.71
C PRO A 17 -4.51 -5.08 -21.21
N SER A 18 -4.82 -6.07 -22.03
CA SER A 18 -5.02 -5.88 -23.48
C SER A 18 -6.15 -4.91 -23.80
N GLU A 19 -7.17 -4.89 -22.98
CA GLU A 19 -8.30 -3.96 -23.08
C GLU A 19 -8.60 -3.34 -21.71
N ILE A 20 -8.93 -2.07 -21.71
CA ILE A 20 -9.33 -1.34 -20.50
C ILE A 20 -10.77 -0.89 -20.68
N ASN A 21 -11.59 -1.18 -19.70
CA ASN A 21 -12.96 -0.72 -19.62
C ASN A 21 -13.30 -0.25 -18.19
N ASN A 22 -14.51 0.19 -17.96
CA ASN A 22 -14.94 0.74 -16.66
C ASN A 22 -14.82 -0.27 -15.50
N ASP A 23 -14.86 -1.58 -15.78
CA ASP A 23 -14.80 -2.65 -14.78
C ASP A 23 -13.36 -3.17 -14.56
N THR A 24 -12.39 -2.58 -15.23
CA THR A 24 -10.97 -2.94 -15.05
C THR A 24 -10.56 -2.74 -13.59
N LYS A 25 -10.04 -3.78 -12.96
CA LYS A 25 -9.54 -3.74 -11.59
C LYS A 25 -8.12 -3.18 -11.53
N VAL A 26 -7.70 -2.73 -10.36
CA VAL A 26 -6.31 -2.33 -10.08
C VAL A 26 -5.76 -3.19 -8.95
N LEU A 27 -4.62 -3.82 -9.16
CA LEU A 27 -3.87 -4.57 -8.14
C LEU A 27 -2.57 -3.83 -7.82
N PHE A 28 -2.46 -3.36 -6.60
CA PHE A 28 -1.20 -2.81 -6.07
C PHE A 28 -0.32 -3.94 -5.52
N ILE A 29 0.93 -4.00 -5.98
CA ILE A 29 1.92 -5.01 -5.62
C ILE A 29 3.05 -4.31 -4.86
N ILE A 30 3.12 -4.52 -3.55
CA ILE A 30 4.08 -3.84 -2.68
C ILE A 30 5.32 -4.71 -2.51
N HIS A 31 6.46 -4.21 -2.98
CA HIS A 31 7.76 -4.88 -2.94
C HIS A 31 8.28 -5.13 -1.52
N GLY A 32 9.21 -6.06 -1.37
CA GLY A 32 9.91 -6.34 -0.13
C GLY A 32 11.01 -5.34 0.23
N GLY A 33 11.78 -5.65 1.25
CA GLY A 33 12.86 -4.79 1.76
C GLY A 33 13.99 -4.52 0.77
N SER A 34 14.19 -5.38 -0.23
CA SER A 34 15.16 -5.21 -1.32
C SER A 34 14.79 -4.11 -2.34
N ARG A 35 13.58 -3.54 -2.25
CA ARG A 35 13.10 -2.43 -3.09
C ARG A 35 13.06 -2.70 -4.60
N ASN A 36 13.00 -3.95 -5.02
CA ASN A 36 12.96 -4.38 -6.43
C ASN A 36 11.51 -4.49 -6.95
N ALA A 37 10.86 -3.35 -7.09
CA ALA A 37 9.45 -3.26 -7.52
C ALA A 37 9.21 -3.89 -8.90
N ASP A 38 10.15 -3.75 -9.82
CA ASP A 38 10.16 -4.35 -11.15
C ASP A 38 10.07 -5.88 -11.10
N LYS A 39 10.89 -6.51 -10.27
CA LYS A 39 10.87 -7.96 -10.07
C LYS A 39 9.53 -8.41 -9.47
N TYR A 40 9.02 -7.68 -8.48
CA TYR A 40 7.71 -8.02 -7.88
C TYR A 40 6.58 -7.91 -8.92
N LEU A 41 6.60 -6.86 -9.74
CA LEU A 41 5.63 -6.70 -10.83
C LEU A 41 5.70 -7.86 -11.83
N SER A 42 6.91 -8.26 -12.22
CA SER A 42 7.12 -9.32 -13.22
C SER A 42 6.59 -10.69 -12.78
N LEU A 43 6.58 -10.98 -11.47
CA LEU A 43 6.04 -12.25 -10.94
C LEU A 43 4.53 -12.42 -11.16
N TRP A 44 3.80 -11.34 -11.42
CA TRP A 44 2.35 -11.36 -11.61
C TRP A 44 1.91 -11.36 -13.09
N LEU A 45 2.85 -11.22 -14.03
CA LEU A 45 2.51 -11.05 -15.45
C LEU A 45 1.76 -12.25 -16.03
N ASP A 46 2.21 -13.46 -15.73
CA ASP A 46 1.55 -14.67 -16.24
C ASP A 46 0.17 -14.88 -15.62
N ASP A 47 0.03 -14.63 -14.31
CA ASP A 47 -1.25 -14.75 -13.61
C ASP A 47 -2.26 -13.69 -14.05
N ALA A 48 -1.79 -12.50 -14.43
CA ALA A 48 -2.62 -11.40 -14.91
C ALA A 48 -2.98 -11.52 -16.39
N LYS A 49 -2.29 -12.40 -17.14
CA LYS A 49 -2.54 -12.62 -18.56
C LYS A 49 -4.02 -13.00 -18.77
N ASN A 50 -4.67 -12.33 -19.69
CA ASN A 50 -6.09 -12.50 -19.98
C ASN A 50 -7.05 -12.10 -18.83
N LYS A 51 -6.58 -11.37 -17.83
CA LYS A 51 -7.42 -10.78 -16.78
C LYS A 51 -7.57 -9.28 -17.01
N ASN A 52 -8.75 -8.75 -16.70
CA ASN A 52 -9.03 -7.33 -16.81
C ASN A 52 -8.52 -6.60 -15.55
N VAL A 53 -7.18 -6.53 -15.40
CA VAL A 53 -6.51 -5.94 -14.24
C VAL A 53 -5.28 -5.12 -14.63
N ILE A 54 -5.20 -3.91 -14.11
CA ILE A 54 -3.98 -3.09 -14.15
C ILE A 54 -3.12 -3.52 -12.96
N LEU A 55 -1.89 -3.98 -13.24
CA LEU A 55 -0.89 -4.25 -12.21
C LEU A 55 -0.10 -2.97 -11.93
N VAL A 56 0.06 -2.61 -10.66
CA VAL A 56 0.81 -1.42 -10.25
C VAL A 56 1.77 -1.78 -9.13
N ALA A 57 3.07 -1.56 -9.33
CA ALA A 57 4.09 -1.71 -8.30
C ALA A 57 4.69 -0.33 -7.96
N PRO A 58 4.27 0.32 -6.87
CA PRO A 58 4.90 1.54 -6.38
C PRO A 58 6.33 1.23 -5.92
N HIS A 59 7.30 2.00 -6.40
CA HIS A 59 8.70 1.86 -6.02
C HIS A 59 9.05 2.88 -4.93
N PHE A 60 8.94 2.46 -3.68
CA PHE A 60 9.37 3.24 -2.52
C PHE A 60 10.89 3.15 -2.36
N LYS A 61 11.65 4.03 -3.03
CA LYS A 61 13.12 4.05 -2.98
C LYS A 61 13.62 4.27 -1.55
N LYS A 62 14.76 3.67 -1.22
CA LYS A 62 15.28 3.66 0.16
C LYS A 62 15.66 5.07 0.64
N GLU A 63 16.21 5.86 -0.25
CA GLU A 63 16.68 7.23 0.01
C GLU A 63 15.51 8.18 0.30
N GLU A 64 14.39 7.99 -0.39
CA GLU A 64 13.20 8.84 -0.34
C GLU A 64 12.19 8.35 0.71
N HIS A 65 12.04 7.03 0.84
CA HIS A 65 11.06 6.37 1.71
C HIS A 65 11.72 5.29 2.59
N PRO A 66 12.71 5.63 3.44
CA PRO A 66 13.48 4.64 4.21
C PRO A 66 12.60 3.75 5.10
N TYR A 67 11.51 4.28 5.61
CA TYR A 67 10.60 3.61 6.55
C TYR A 67 9.22 3.31 5.95
N TYR A 68 9.14 2.97 4.65
CA TYR A 68 7.84 2.69 4.02
C TYR A 68 7.08 1.56 4.71
N GLN A 69 7.77 0.53 5.22
CA GLN A 69 7.14 -0.60 5.92
C GLN A 69 6.36 -0.16 7.17
N THR A 70 6.75 0.94 7.81
CA THR A 70 6.06 1.55 8.95
C THR A 70 5.18 2.74 8.53
N LEU A 71 4.83 2.83 7.25
CA LEU A 71 4.11 3.97 6.65
C LEU A 71 4.79 5.33 6.88
N GLY A 72 6.11 5.36 7.12
CA GLY A 72 6.81 6.58 7.48
C GLY A 72 6.43 7.17 8.85
N MET A 73 5.69 6.42 9.69
CA MET A 73 5.20 6.89 10.98
C MET A 73 6.19 6.66 12.13
N SER A 74 7.14 5.74 11.94
CA SER A 74 8.26 5.49 12.86
C SER A 74 9.47 4.92 12.13
N THR A 75 10.63 4.96 12.79
CA THR A 75 11.78 4.12 12.42
C THR A 75 11.48 2.64 12.73
N PHE A 76 12.34 1.73 12.28
CA PHE A 76 12.23 0.30 12.64
C PHE A 76 12.46 0.04 14.13
N SER A 77 13.22 0.88 14.81
CA SER A 77 13.42 0.80 16.27
C SER A 77 12.25 1.37 17.09
N GLY A 78 11.22 1.91 16.45
CA GLY A 78 10.03 2.45 17.11
C GLY A 78 10.12 3.93 17.49
N LYS A 79 11.16 4.67 17.08
CA LYS A 79 11.22 6.12 17.26
C LYS A 79 10.15 6.76 16.36
N SER A 80 9.22 7.51 16.97
CA SER A 80 8.16 8.21 16.22
C SER A 80 8.72 9.24 15.25
N ILE A 81 8.16 9.28 14.05
CA ILE A 81 8.36 10.33 13.05
C ILE A 81 7.17 11.27 13.15
N ASN A 82 7.41 12.51 13.60
CA ASN A 82 6.34 13.47 13.89
C ASN A 82 5.92 14.29 12.68
N ASN A 83 6.76 14.37 11.64
CA ASN A 83 6.37 14.99 10.39
C ASN A 83 5.30 14.13 9.69
N LYS A 84 4.03 14.51 9.88
CA LYS A 84 2.88 13.80 9.30
C LYS A 84 2.83 13.90 7.76
N GLU A 85 3.47 14.91 7.18
CA GLU A 85 3.53 15.06 5.72
C GLU A 85 4.34 13.95 5.06
N SER A 86 5.32 13.36 5.77
CA SER A 86 6.06 12.20 5.27
C SER A 86 5.33 10.86 5.40
N TRP A 87 4.17 10.81 6.08
CA TRP A 87 3.44 9.57 6.29
C TRP A 87 2.76 9.08 5.01
N LEU A 88 2.84 7.77 4.78
CA LEU A 88 2.31 7.13 3.57
C LEU A 88 0.87 6.60 3.73
N LYS A 89 0.13 7.07 4.72
CA LYS A 89 -1.25 6.67 5.01
C LYS A 89 -2.22 6.86 3.85
N ASP A 90 -1.98 7.86 3.02
CA ASP A 90 -2.80 8.24 1.88
C ASP A 90 -2.24 7.78 0.52
N SER A 91 -1.11 7.06 0.53
CA SER A 91 -0.37 6.77 -0.70
C SER A 91 -1.18 5.94 -1.70
N ILE A 92 -1.68 4.78 -1.29
CA ILE A 92 -2.38 3.86 -2.21
C ILE A 92 -3.71 4.46 -2.68
N ALA A 93 -4.46 5.13 -1.78
CA ALA A 93 -5.68 5.84 -2.15
C ALA A 93 -5.43 6.89 -3.26
N ARG A 94 -4.34 7.65 -3.13
CA ARG A 94 -3.95 8.66 -4.15
C ARG A 94 -3.50 8.02 -5.45
N PHE A 95 -2.73 6.95 -5.38
CA PHE A 95 -2.31 6.21 -6.58
C PHE A 95 -3.53 5.60 -7.26
N TYR A 96 -4.47 5.05 -6.49
CA TYR A 96 -5.71 4.52 -7.06
C TYR A 96 -6.53 5.62 -7.73
N ALA A 97 -6.73 6.77 -7.09
CA ALA A 97 -7.43 7.91 -7.69
C ALA A 97 -6.79 8.36 -9.00
N PHE A 98 -5.46 8.34 -9.10
CA PHE A 98 -4.76 8.62 -10.34
C PHE A 98 -5.13 7.64 -11.46
N PHE A 99 -5.11 6.32 -11.21
CA PHE A 99 -5.48 5.31 -12.19
C PHE A 99 -6.96 5.35 -12.52
N LYS A 100 -7.82 5.51 -11.50
CA LYS A 100 -9.27 5.63 -11.67
C LYS A 100 -9.62 6.77 -12.61
N ASN A 101 -9.07 7.95 -12.39
CA ASN A 101 -9.33 9.12 -13.25
C ASN A 101 -8.73 8.94 -14.64
N LYS A 102 -7.50 8.43 -14.74
CA LYS A 102 -6.81 8.26 -16.02
C LYS A 102 -7.52 7.30 -16.97
N TYR A 103 -8.13 6.24 -16.43
CA TYR A 103 -8.76 5.18 -17.22
C TYR A 103 -10.28 5.11 -17.05
N ASN A 104 -10.88 6.10 -16.38
CA ASN A 104 -12.32 6.20 -16.15
C ASN A 104 -12.95 4.92 -15.56
N LEU A 105 -12.30 4.39 -14.48
CA LEU A 105 -12.77 3.18 -13.82
C LEU A 105 -14.00 3.47 -12.94
N SER A 106 -14.99 2.58 -12.95
CA SER A 106 -16.24 2.76 -12.20
C SER A 106 -16.10 2.42 -10.72
N SER A 107 -15.29 1.42 -10.38
CA SER A 107 -15.11 0.96 -9.00
C SER A 107 -14.46 2.02 -8.11
N ASP A 108 -14.85 2.06 -6.84
CA ASP A 108 -14.14 2.78 -5.78
C ASP A 108 -13.14 1.89 -5.03
N ASN A 109 -13.07 0.61 -5.43
CA ASN A 109 -12.29 -0.41 -4.73
C ASN A 109 -11.13 -0.92 -5.58
N TYR A 110 -10.07 -1.34 -4.89
CA TYR A 110 -8.86 -1.90 -5.48
C TYR A 110 -8.33 -3.10 -4.68
N LEU A 111 -7.41 -3.83 -5.29
CA LEU A 111 -6.76 -4.99 -4.70
C LEU A 111 -5.35 -4.60 -4.24
N ILE A 112 -4.85 -5.22 -3.17
CA ILE A 112 -3.50 -4.97 -2.69
C ILE A 112 -2.82 -6.26 -2.23
N TYR A 113 -1.57 -6.41 -2.64
CA TYR A 113 -0.71 -7.53 -2.26
C TYR A 113 0.61 -7.01 -1.70
N GLY A 114 1.13 -7.69 -0.69
CA GLY A 114 2.47 -7.45 -0.18
C GLY A 114 3.14 -8.74 0.29
N PHE A 115 4.45 -8.82 0.07
CA PHE A 115 5.28 -9.92 0.56
C PHE A 115 6.46 -9.37 1.36
N SER A 116 6.86 -10.04 2.46
CA SER A 116 7.99 -9.62 3.31
C SER A 116 7.82 -8.18 3.81
N GLY A 117 8.72 -7.26 3.46
CA GLY A 117 8.59 -5.83 3.78
C GLY A 117 7.32 -5.18 3.22
N GLY A 118 6.85 -5.64 2.05
CA GLY A 118 5.57 -5.21 1.47
C GLY A 118 4.37 -5.64 2.32
N SER A 119 4.42 -6.82 2.94
CA SER A 119 3.40 -7.26 3.90
C SER A 119 3.37 -6.38 5.15
N GLN A 120 4.55 -5.91 5.60
CA GLN A 120 4.64 -4.97 6.71
C GLN A 120 3.98 -3.63 6.39
N PHE A 121 4.09 -3.18 5.13
CA PHE A 121 3.37 -2.01 4.64
C PHE A 121 1.87 -2.30 4.59
N VAL A 122 1.45 -3.36 3.90
CA VAL A 122 0.03 -3.63 3.61
C VAL A 122 -0.79 -3.80 4.89
N HIS A 123 -0.35 -4.60 5.87
CA HIS A 123 -1.15 -4.75 7.09
C HIS A 123 -1.27 -3.45 7.89
N ARG A 124 -0.21 -2.61 7.90
CA ARG A 124 -0.30 -1.29 8.53
C ARG A 124 -1.16 -0.32 7.71
N TYR A 125 -1.15 -0.45 6.40
CA TYR A 125 -2.05 0.33 5.56
C TYR A 125 -3.52 -0.03 5.80
N LEU A 126 -3.84 -1.32 6.01
CA LEU A 126 -5.17 -1.74 6.46
C LEU A 126 -5.55 -1.09 7.81
N MET A 127 -4.60 -0.99 8.73
CA MET A 127 -4.83 -0.40 10.05
C MET A 127 -4.94 1.14 10.04
N TYR A 128 -4.15 1.82 9.22
CA TYR A 128 -3.92 3.26 9.30
C TYR A 128 -4.17 4.03 7.99
N GLY A 129 -4.48 3.34 6.90
CA GLY A 129 -4.75 3.97 5.60
C GLY A 129 -5.87 5.00 5.67
N SER A 130 -5.80 6.02 4.83
CA SER A 130 -6.76 7.13 4.83
C SER A 130 -8.11 6.76 4.24
N ASP A 131 -8.20 5.63 3.53
CA ASP A 131 -9.41 5.15 2.88
C ASP A 131 -9.81 3.73 3.36
N ARG A 132 -10.89 3.23 2.81
CA ARG A 132 -11.42 1.89 3.00
C ARG A 132 -11.73 1.21 1.65
N GLY A 133 -11.10 1.68 0.57
CA GLY A 133 -11.32 1.18 -0.78
C GLY A 133 -10.63 -0.16 -1.11
N ILE A 134 -10.07 -0.85 -0.14
CA ILE A 134 -9.45 -2.16 -0.34
C ILE A 134 -10.53 -3.22 -0.41
N GLU A 135 -10.74 -3.79 -1.61
CA GLU A 135 -11.67 -4.91 -1.82
C GLU A 135 -11.10 -6.24 -1.29
N LYS A 136 -9.81 -6.48 -1.57
CA LYS A 136 -9.09 -7.67 -1.08
C LYS A 136 -7.64 -7.32 -0.81
N ALA A 137 -7.09 -7.88 0.27
CA ALA A 137 -5.69 -7.76 0.62
C ALA A 137 -5.08 -9.15 0.82
N ALA A 138 -3.86 -9.35 0.27
CA ALA A 138 -3.07 -10.54 0.54
C ALA A 138 -1.73 -10.14 1.18
N ILE A 139 -1.42 -10.73 2.32
CA ILE A 139 -0.27 -10.42 3.16
C ILE A 139 0.55 -11.68 3.35
N GLY A 140 1.72 -11.76 2.70
CA GLY A 140 2.60 -12.94 2.73
C GLY A 140 3.89 -12.70 3.51
N SER A 141 4.20 -13.54 4.50
CA SER A 141 5.51 -13.62 5.18
C SER A 141 6.06 -12.28 5.69
N ALA A 142 5.25 -11.49 6.37
CA ALA A 142 5.74 -10.32 7.08
C ALA A 142 6.71 -10.76 8.19
N GLY A 143 7.89 -10.16 8.26
CA GLY A 143 8.86 -10.50 9.29
C GLY A 143 8.39 -10.14 10.70
N TRP A 144 7.49 -9.18 10.83
CA TRP A 144 6.85 -8.75 12.08
C TRP A 144 5.57 -7.93 11.81
N TYR A 145 4.66 -7.93 12.79
CA TYR A 145 3.34 -7.31 12.68
C TYR A 145 3.15 -6.22 13.74
N THR A 146 2.22 -5.30 13.47
CA THR A 146 1.63 -4.42 14.48
C THR A 146 0.40 -5.13 15.04
N PHE A 147 0.33 -5.28 16.37
CA PHE A 147 -0.81 -5.89 17.03
C PHE A 147 -1.67 -4.83 17.72
N ILE A 148 -2.97 -5.10 17.86
CA ILE A 148 -3.90 -4.25 18.63
C ILE A 148 -3.67 -4.50 20.12
N GLN A 149 -2.55 -3.96 20.63
CA GLN A 149 -2.11 -4.14 22.02
C GLN A 149 -1.41 -2.87 22.54
N ASN A 150 -1.32 -2.75 23.87
CA ASN A 150 -0.73 -1.60 24.55
C ASN A 150 0.82 -1.60 24.50
N LYS A 151 1.38 -1.71 23.30
CA LYS A 151 2.80 -1.54 23.02
C LYS A 151 3.01 -0.36 22.08
N PRO A 152 4.16 0.32 22.14
CA PRO A 152 4.46 1.39 21.18
C PRO A 152 4.42 0.90 19.72
N TYR A 153 3.99 1.77 18.82
CA TYR A 153 4.12 1.56 17.38
C TYR A 153 5.63 1.49 17.02
N PRO A 154 6.08 0.57 16.15
CA PRO A 154 5.29 -0.20 15.20
C PRO A 154 4.90 -1.62 15.68
N TYR A 155 5.08 -1.95 16.94
CA TYR A 155 4.76 -3.28 17.49
C TYR A 155 3.33 -3.36 18.05
N GLY A 156 2.78 -2.22 18.47
CA GLY A 156 1.42 -2.07 18.96
C GLY A 156 0.85 -0.70 18.62
N ILE A 157 -0.26 -0.31 19.27
CA ILE A 157 -1.03 0.89 18.93
C ILE A 157 -1.02 1.98 20.02
N LYS A 158 -0.25 1.80 21.13
CA LYS A 158 -0.29 2.69 22.30
C LYS A 158 -0.14 4.18 21.99
N ASN A 159 0.85 4.52 21.17
CA ASN A 159 1.18 5.91 20.79
C ASN A 159 0.70 6.30 19.38
N LYS A 160 -0.02 5.42 18.72
CA LYS A 160 -0.66 5.60 17.42
C LYS A 160 -2.01 4.85 17.48
N PRO A 161 -3.02 5.39 18.18
CA PRO A 161 -4.32 4.73 18.25
C PRO A 161 -4.97 4.67 16.87
N LEU A 162 -5.78 3.63 16.66
CA LEU A 162 -6.58 3.48 15.45
C LEU A 162 -7.71 4.50 15.44
N GLU A 163 -8.12 4.89 14.25
CA GLU A 163 -9.30 5.73 14.07
C GLU A 163 -10.57 4.98 14.51
N PRO A 164 -11.59 5.68 15.06
CA PRO A 164 -12.86 5.06 15.40
C PRO A 164 -13.45 4.26 14.24
N GLY A 165 -14.01 3.08 14.52
CA GLY A 165 -14.60 2.20 13.52
C GLY A 165 -13.60 1.46 12.64
N ARG A 166 -12.27 1.62 12.84
CA ARG A 166 -11.28 0.90 12.03
C ARG A 166 -11.23 -0.59 12.36
N VAL A 167 -11.36 -0.94 13.62
CA VAL A 167 -11.35 -2.35 14.06
C VAL A 167 -12.58 -3.07 13.54
N GLU A 168 -13.75 -2.46 13.66
CA GLU A 168 -15.02 -3.00 13.15
C GLU A 168 -14.94 -3.22 11.64
N TRP A 169 -14.38 -2.26 10.90
CA TRP A 169 -14.17 -2.41 9.47
C TRP A 169 -13.23 -3.58 9.14
N LEU A 170 -12.12 -3.74 9.86
CA LEU A 170 -11.17 -4.85 9.67
C LEU A 170 -11.80 -6.22 9.96
N MET A 171 -12.79 -6.28 10.85
CA MET A 171 -13.48 -7.53 11.20
C MET A 171 -14.65 -7.87 10.28
N SER A 172 -15.13 -6.90 9.49
CA SER A 172 -16.26 -7.07 8.57
C SER A 172 -15.82 -7.28 7.09
N SER A 173 -14.53 -7.28 6.82
CA SER A 173 -13.93 -7.32 5.48
C SER A 173 -13.57 -8.73 5.02
#